data_648430647fc75f04cd4b82a2810fb649
#
_entry.id   648430647fc75f04cd4b82a2810fb649
#
_cell.length_a   1.000
_cell.length_b   1.000
_cell.length_c   1.000
_cell.angle_alpha   90.00
_cell.angle_beta   90.00
_cell.angle_gamma   90.00
#
_symmetry.space_group_name_H-M   'P 1'
#
loop_
_entity.id
_entity.type
_entity.pdbx_description
1 polymer ?
#
loop_
_entity_poly.entity_id
_entity_poly.type
_entity_poly.pdbx_seq_one_letter_code
_entity_poly.pdbx_strand_id
1 'polypeptide(L)'
;MTGSAPSGPEAIVRDVLHGLTDGRFVPGQRLAEPDLMRRYALGRSTVREALGRLAASGIVELVPHKGAMIRFLTRRAAEDVLRVTEPLLGLAARQAAEAVAAGADPGALLDAAAAYDAATEDRARARARYYRALTHLAGNAELERLLPMLQVHLIRAQLRSNRPPGRSARADLVRTVAAGRANQAEIAARAHIRALIDLLPVLPDQDFAPK
;
A
#
# COMPACT_ATOMS: atom_id res chain seq x y z
N MET A 1 14.14 -20.86 12.89
CA MET A 1 14.46 -20.63 11.47
C MET A 1 14.96 -19.19 11.34
N THR A 2 16.26 -19.03 11.27
CA THR A 2 16.95 -17.74 11.17
C THR A 2 16.71 -17.17 9.77
N GLY A 3 15.82 -16.19 9.67
CA GLY A 3 15.63 -15.43 8.43
C GLY A 3 16.91 -14.64 8.14
N SER A 4 17.66 -15.07 7.12
CA SER A 4 18.80 -14.33 6.59
C SER A 4 18.38 -12.88 6.31
N ALA A 5 19.19 -11.92 6.77
CA ALA A 5 18.97 -10.53 6.41
C ALA A 5 18.91 -10.42 4.88
N PRO A 6 17.94 -9.68 4.30
CA PRO A 6 17.79 -9.60 2.87
C PRO A 6 19.03 -8.95 2.27
N SER A 7 19.72 -9.69 1.44
CA SER A 7 20.89 -9.23 0.70
C SER A 7 20.50 -8.87 -0.74
N GLY A 8 21.20 -7.93 -1.31
CA GLY A 8 21.02 -7.60 -2.71
C GLY A 8 19.81 -6.68 -3.02
N PRO A 9 19.16 -6.86 -4.19
CA PRO A 9 18.10 -5.98 -4.67
C PRO A 9 16.90 -5.87 -3.72
N GLU A 10 16.57 -6.95 -3.01
CA GLU A 10 15.45 -7.00 -2.05
C GLU A 10 15.63 -6.04 -0.88
N ALA A 11 16.85 -5.83 -0.42
CA ALA A 11 17.15 -4.89 0.67
C ALA A 11 16.77 -3.46 0.28
N ILE A 12 17.15 -3.04 -0.93
CA ILE A 12 16.82 -1.70 -1.47
C ILE A 12 15.31 -1.56 -1.65
N VAL A 13 14.67 -2.54 -2.31
CA VAL A 13 13.22 -2.51 -2.56
C VAL A 13 12.45 -2.38 -1.25
N ARG A 14 12.80 -3.18 -0.26
CA ARG A 14 12.16 -3.16 1.05
C ARG A 14 12.38 -1.84 1.77
N ASP A 15 13.60 -1.31 1.79
CA ASP A 15 13.90 -0.06 2.49
C ASP A 15 13.21 1.14 1.83
N VAL A 16 13.12 1.18 0.49
CA VAL A 16 12.36 2.22 -0.22
C VAL A 16 10.88 2.15 0.14
N LEU A 17 10.28 0.94 0.16
CA LEU A 17 8.88 0.75 0.53
C LEU A 17 8.61 1.15 1.99
N HIS A 18 9.48 0.77 2.91
CA HIS A 18 9.38 1.16 4.31
C HIS A 18 9.58 2.68 4.45
N GLY A 19 10.63 3.20 3.81
CA GLY A 19 10.98 4.61 3.89
C GLY A 19 9.94 5.54 3.29
N LEU A 20 9.17 5.10 2.29
CA LEU A 20 7.98 5.82 1.81
C LEU A 20 6.91 5.97 2.90
N THR A 21 6.85 5.03 3.81
CA THR A 21 5.81 5.04 4.83
C THR A 21 6.22 5.77 6.09
N ASP A 22 7.47 5.65 6.49
CA ASP A 22 8.02 6.38 7.64
C ASP A 22 8.52 7.78 7.26
N GLY A 23 8.60 8.10 5.95
CA GLY A 23 8.95 9.40 5.39
C GLY A 23 10.42 9.67 5.17
N ARG A 24 11.24 8.68 5.31
CA ARG A 24 12.63 8.75 4.89
C ARG A 24 12.78 8.90 3.37
N PHE A 25 11.79 8.44 2.63
CA PHE A 25 11.64 8.69 1.22
C PHE A 25 10.30 9.39 0.95
N VAL A 26 10.30 10.33 0.02
CA VAL A 26 9.12 11.12 -0.34
C VAL A 26 8.82 11.04 -1.84
N PRO A 27 7.54 11.11 -2.25
CA PRO A 27 7.17 11.23 -3.65
C PRO A 27 7.91 12.39 -4.34
N GLY A 28 8.39 12.17 -5.56
CA GLY A 28 9.22 13.12 -6.30
C GLY A 28 10.71 13.07 -5.97
N GLN A 29 11.12 12.31 -4.96
CA GLN A 29 12.53 12.20 -4.57
C GLN A 29 13.33 11.41 -5.61
N ARG A 30 14.50 11.94 -5.98
CA ARG A 30 15.46 11.24 -6.83
C ARG A 30 16.19 10.16 -6.05
N LEU A 31 16.30 8.98 -6.64
CA LEU A 31 17.07 7.85 -6.16
C LEU A 31 18.33 7.71 -7.03
N ALA A 32 19.44 8.36 -6.59
CA ALA A 32 20.67 8.33 -7.36
C ALA A 32 21.41 7.00 -7.16
N GLU A 33 21.77 6.32 -8.27
CA GLU A 33 22.51 5.05 -8.23
C GLU A 33 23.76 5.11 -7.34
N PRO A 34 24.65 6.16 -7.41
CA PRO A 34 25.84 6.22 -6.57
C PRO A 34 25.52 6.29 -5.07
N ASP A 35 24.43 6.96 -4.69
CA ASP A 35 24.03 7.09 -3.29
C ASP A 35 23.53 5.75 -2.75
N LEU A 36 22.72 5.03 -3.55
CA LEU A 36 22.27 3.69 -3.21
C LEU A 36 23.42 2.69 -3.12
N MET A 37 24.37 2.75 -4.07
CA MET A 37 25.58 1.91 -4.01
C MET A 37 26.35 2.11 -2.71
N ARG A 38 26.58 3.37 -2.30
CA ARG A 38 27.27 3.69 -1.03
C ARG A 38 26.46 3.24 0.19
N ARG A 39 25.16 3.54 0.21
CA ARG A 39 24.27 3.27 1.35
C ARG A 39 24.14 1.79 1.65
N TYR A 40 24.06 0.96 0.61
CA TYR A 40 23.82 -0.49 0.75
C TYR A 40 25.09 -1.33 0.54
N ALA A 41 26.22 -0.73 0.22
CA ALA A 41 27.47 -1.39 -0.14
C ALA A 41 27.26 -2.44 -1.27
N LEU A 42 26.48 -2.08 -2.31
CA LEU A 42 26.10 -2.95 -3.43
C LEU A 42 26.67 -2.42 -4.74
N GLY A 43 26.94 -3.34 -5.66
CA GLY A 43 27.39 -3.02 -7.02
C GLY A 43 26.30 -2.38 -7.88
N ARG A 44 26.71 -1.70 -8.96
CA ARG A 44 25.81 -0.97 -9.87
C ARG A 44 24.72 -1.86 -10.47
N SER A 45 25.05 -3.10 -10.89
CA SER A 45 24.10 -4.04 -11.47
C SER A 45 22.97 -4.37 -10.50
N THR A 46 23.27 -4.63 -9.24
CA THR A 46 22.33 -4.95 -8.18
C THR A 46 21.41 -3.76 -7.86
N VAL A 47 21.99 -2.53 -7.82
CA VAL A 47 21.20 -1.31 -7.62
C VAL A 47 20.25 -1.08 -8.79
N ARG A 48 20.71 -1.24 -10.04
CA ARG A 48 19.86 -1.11 -11.23
C ARG A 48 18.76 -2.15 -11.28
N GLU A 49 19.02 -3.38 -10.86
CA GLU A 49 18.01 -4.43 -10.74
C GLU A 49 16.93 -4.02 -9.71
N ALA A 50 17.32 -3.53 -8.54
CA ALA A 50 16.40 -3.04 -7.54
C ALA A 50 15.53 -1.89 -8.06
N LEU A 51 16.15 -0.91 -8.74
CA LEU A 51 15.42 0.21 -9.36
C LEU A 51 14.48 -0.27 -10.47
N GLY A 52 14.89 -1.26 -11.26
CA GLY A 52 14.04 -1.90 -12.26
C GLY A 52 12.82 -2.59 -11.65
N ARG A 53 12.98 -3.31 -10.53
CA ARG A 53 11.88 -3.93 -9.78
C ARG A 53 10.92 -2.87 -9.20
N LEU A 54 11.46 -1.78 -8.66
CA LEU A 54 10.64 -0.65 -8.17
C LEU A 54 9.90 0.06 -9.30
N ALA A 55 10.52 0.16 -10.49
CA ALA A 55 9.87 0.72 -11.67
C ALA A 55 8.77 -0.21 -12.21
N ALA A 56 9.02 -1.51 -12.27
CA ALA A 56 8.01 -2.50 -12.67
C ALA A 56 6.80 -2.53 -11.73
N SER A 57 7.02 -2.26 -10.44
CA SER A 57 5.92 -2.09 -9.47
C SER A 57 5.29 -0.69 -9.50
N GLY A 58 5.77 0.23 -10.36
CA GLY A 58 5.26 1.59 -10.50
C GLY A 58 5.51 2.52 -9.32
N ILE A 59 6.42 2.16 -8.41
CA ILE A 59 6.82 3.01 -7.27
C ILE A 59 7.81 4.07 -7.70
N VAL A 60 8.67 3.71 -8.66
CA VAL A 60 9.70 4.55 -9.24
C VAL A 60 9.41 4.71 -10.72
N GLU A 61 9.73 5.85 -11.27
CA GLU A 61 9.82 6.07 -12.71
C GLU A 61 11.28 6.32 -13.10
N LEU A 62 11.67 5.75 -14.25
CA LEU A 62 12.98 5.98 -14.83
C LEU A 62 12.87 7.14 -15.82
N VAL A 63 13.34 8.31 -15.41
CA VAL A 63 13.26 9.53 -16.23
C VAL A 63 14.55 9.69 -17.02
N PRO A 64 14.50 9.82 -18.36
CA PRO A 64 15.70 10.06 -19.19
C PRO A 64 16.51 11.23 -18.63
N HIS A 65 17.83 11.05 -18.54
CA HIS A 65 18.81 12.02 -18.02
C HIS A 65 18.66 12.42 -16.54
N LYS A 66 17.54 12.08 -15.86
CA LYS A 66 17.33 12.37 -14.44
C LYS A 66 17.52 11.14 -13.54
N GLY A 67 17.48 9.93 -14.11
CA GLY A 67 17.63 8.68 -13.39
C GLY A 67 16.30 8.21 -12.76
N ALA A 68 16.39 7.49 -11.66
CA ALA A 68 15.22 6.94 -10.96
C ALA A 68 14.63 7.99 -10.01
N MET A 69 13.31 8.14 -10.05
CA MET A 69 12.57 9.05 -9.16
C MET A 69 11.37 8.31 -8.56
N ILE A 70 11.12 8.53 -7.28
CA ILE A 70 9.88 8.04 -6.66
C ILE A 70 8.71 8.76 -7.30
N ARG A 71 7.73 8.00 -7.79
CA ARG A 71 6.57 8.59 -8.47
C ARG A 71 5.85 9.57 -7.56
N PHE A 72 5.55 10.72 -8.14
CA PHE A 72 4.72 11.74 -7.56
C PHE A 72 3.44 11.83 -8.41
N LEU A 73 2.33 11.39 -7.85
CA LEU A 73 1.08 11.28 -8.59
C LEU A 73 0.41 12.64 -8.72
N THR A 74 -0.11 12.94 -9.91
CA THR A 74 -1.07 14.04 -10.06
C THR A 74 -2.35 13.71 -9.28
N ARG A 75 -3.15 14.71 -8.94
CA ARG A 75 -4.45 14.52 -8.29
C ARG A 75 -5.33 13.55 -9.08
N ARG A 76 -5.37 13.71 -10.40
CA ARG A 76 -6.10 12.83 -11.30
C ARG A 76 -5.60 11.39 -11.25
N ALA A 77 -4.29 11.17 -11.32
CA ALA A 77 -3.72 9.83 -11.25
C ALA A 77 -4.00 9.16 -9.90
N ALA A 78 -3.96 9.92 -8.80
CA ALA A 78 -4.34 9.40 -7.48
C ALA A 78 -5.81 8.99 -7.43
N GLU A 79 -6.71 9.80 -8.01
CA GLU A 79 -8.13 9.47 -8.13
C GLU A 79 -8.36 8.20 -8.96
N ASP A 80 -7.72 8.08 -10.12
CA ASP A 80 -7.85 6.92 -11.01
C ASP A 80 -7.41 5.63 -10.31
N VAL A 81 -6.29 5.65 -9.57
CA VAL A 81 -5.85 4.51 -8.74
C VAL A 81 -6.89 4.13 -7.68
N LEU A 82 -7.46 5.10 -6.97
CA LEU A 82 -8.45 4.82 -5.93
C LEU A 82 -9.77 4.31 -6.52
N ARG A 83 -10.20 4.81 -7.68
CA ARG A 83 -11.40 4.34 -8.38
C ARG A 83 -11.28 2.86 -8.82
N VAL A 84 -10.09 2.41 -9.20
CA VAL A 84 -9.83 0.98 -9.47
C VAL A 84 -9.74 0.18 -8.17
N THR A 85 -9.13 0.75 -7.13
CA THR A 85 -8.99 0.08 -5.83
C THR A 85 -10.34 -0.18 -5.15
N GLU A 86 -11.29 0.74 -5.28
CA GLU A 86 -12.61 0.67 -4.61
C GLU A 86 -13.33 -0.65 -4.90
N PRO A 87 -13.64 -1.01 -6.16
CA PRO A 87 -14.35 -2.26 -6.45
C PRO A 87 -13.52 -3.50 -6.09
N LEU A 88 -12.21 -3.48 -6.28
CA LEU A 88 -11.35 -4.64 -5.97
C LEU A 88 -11.26 -4.89 -4.47
N LEU A 89 -11.15 -3.85 -3.65
CA LEU A 89 -11.18 -4.00 -2.20
C LEU A 89 -12.56 -4.42 -1.71
N GLY A 90 -13.63 -3.90 -2.34
CA GLY A 90 -15.00 -4.33 -2.09
C GLY A 90 -15.19 -5.82 -2.33
N LEU A 91 -14.72 -6.32 -3.48
CA LEU A 91 -14.76 -7.73 -3.82
C LEU A 91 -13.96 -8.59 -2.82
N ALA A 92 -12.76 -8.16 -2.44
CA ALA A 92 -11.95 -8.86 -1.45
C ALA A 92 -12.66 -8.97 -0.09
N ALA A 93 -13.28 -7.89 0.37
CA ALA A 93 -14.02 -7.88 1.62
C ALA A 93 -15.26 -8.77 1.58
N ARG A 94 -15.99 -8.76 0.46
CA ARG A 94 -17.13 -9.63 0.24
C ARG A 94 -16.74 -11.10 0.31
N GLN A 95 -15.71 -11.51 -0.47
CA GLN A 95 -15.26 -12.90 -0.51
C GLN A 95 -14.68 -13.35 0.82
N ALA A 96 -13.95 -12.48 1.53
CA ALA A 96 -13.47 -12.77 2.88
C ALA A 96 -14.64 -13.03 3.86
N ALA A 97 -15.70 -12.24 3.79
CA ALA A 97 -16.88 -12.45 4.62
C ALA A 97 -17.65 -13.72 4.23
N GLU A 98 -17.75 -14.04 2.93
CA GLU A 98 -18.31 -15.31 2.44
C GLU A 98 -17.52 -16.51 2.97
N ALA A 99 -16.19 -16.44 2.97
CA ALA A 99 -15.33 -17.48 3.54
C ALA A 99 -15.57 -17.65 5.05
N VAL A 100 -15.71 -16.55 5.81
CA VAL A 100 -16.05 -16.62 7.25
C VAL A 100 -17.43 -17.24 7.46
N ALA A 101 -18.43 -16.87 6.67
CA ALA A 101 -19.75 -17.48 6.73
C ALA A 101 -19.74 -18.99 6.42
N ALA A 102 -18.75 -19.45 5.63
CA ALA A 102 -18.48 -20.85 5.34
C ALA A 102 -17.60 -21.56 6.38
N GLY A 103 -17.21 -20.87 7.47
CA GLY A 103 -16.46 -21.46 8.58
C GLY A 103 -14.95 -21.14 8.60
N ALA A 104 -14.45 -20.25 7.72
CA ALA A 104 -13.06 -19.80 7.80
C ALA A 104 -12.82 -18.94 9.05
N ASP A 105 -11.65 -19.09 9.67
CA ASP A 105 -11.25 -18.33 10.85
C ASP A 105 -10.79 -16.91 10.46
N PRO A 106 -11.43 -15.83 10.96
CA PRO A 106 -11.01 -14.45 10.74
C PRO A 106 -9.86 -14.02 11.66
N GLY A 107 -9.34 -14.86 12.54
CA GLY A 107 -8.37 -14.52 13.59
C GLY A 107 -7.17 -13.75 13.07
N ALA A 108 -6.54 -14.20 11.99
CA ALA A 108 -5.38 -13.53 11.39
C ALA A 108 -5.71 -12.09 10.91
N LEU A 109 -6.92 -11.84 10.41
CA LEU A 109 -7.38 -10.51 10.03
C LEU A 109 -7.61 -9.63 11.26
N LEU A 110 -8.23 -10.16 12.30
CA LEU A 110 -8.48 -9.44 13.56
C LEU A 110 -7.18 -9.02 14.22
N ASP A 111 -6.21 -9.93 14.34
CA ASP A 111 -4.89 -9.66 14.90
C ASP A 111 -4.14 -8.60 14.08
N ALA A 112 -4.16 -8.71 12.75
CA ALA A 112 -3.52 -7.75 11.87
C ALA A 112 -4.19 -6.37 11.94
N ALA A 113 -5.50 -6.30 12.11
CA ALA A 113 -6.24 -5.05 12.29
C ALA A 113 -5.90 -4.38 13.63
N ALA A 114 -5.88 -5.14 14.72
CA ALA A 114 -5.50 -4.66 16.05
C ALA A 114 -4.05 -4.14 16.06
N ALA A 115 -3.12 -4.89 15.47
CA ALA A 115 -1.73 -4.48 15.31
C ALA A 115 -1.58 -3.19 14.49
N TYR A 116 -2.41 -3.02 13.44
CA TYR A 116 -2.41 -1.78 12.64
C TYR A 116 -2.97 -0.59 13.42
N ASP A 117 -3.96 -0.79 14.29
CA ASP A 117 -4.51 0.27 15.13
C ASP A 117 -3.57 0.71 16.24
N ALA A 118 -2.82 -0.24 16.81
CA ALA A 118 -1.83 0.01 17.85
C ALA A 118 -0.51 0.59 17.30
N ALA A 119 -0.23 0.44 16.00
CA ALA A 119 1.06 0.81 15.42
C ALA A 119 1.29 2.32 15.48
N THR A 120 2.31 2.74 16.21
CA THR A 120 2.89 4.10 16.24
C THR A 120 4.08 4.20 15.30
N GLU A 121 4.92 3.18 15.30
CA GLU A 121 6.05 3.00 14.39
C GLU A 121 5.73 1.89 13.38
N ASP A 122 6.45 1.88 12.26
CA ASP A 122 6.31 0.84 11.21
C ASP A 122 4.85 0.62 10.74
N ARG A 123 4.06 1.69 10.78
CA ARG A 123 2.62 1.68 10.46
C ARG A 123 2.31 1.15 9.06
N ALA A 124 3.26 1.24 8.12
CA ALA A 124 3.10 0.66 6.79
C ALA A 124 3.15 -0.85 6.77
N ARG A 125 4.07 -1.39 7.54
CA ARG A 125 4.20 -2.84 7.64
C ARG A 125 2.95 -3.43 8.29
N ALA A 126 2.43 -2.78 9.35
CA ALA A 126 1.18 -3.17 9.98
C ALA A 126 0.01 -3.08 8.97
N ARG A 127 -0.08 -1.99 8.20
CA ARG A 127 -1.07 -1.84 7.13
C ARG A 127 -0.95 -2.91 6.05
N ALA A 128 0.26 -3.19 5.59
CA ALA A 128 0.48 -4.22 4.57
C ALA A 128 0.07 -5.61 5.06
N ARG A 129 0.32 -5.93 6.34
CA ARG A 129 -0.15 -7.17 6.96
C ARG A 129 -1.67 -7.24 6.98
N TYR A 130 -2.33 -6.15 7.38
CA TYR A 130 -3.78 -6.07 7.42
C TYR A 130 -4.43 -6.35 6.06
N TYR A 131 -3.99 -5.67 4.99
CA TYR A 131 -4.55 -5.92 3.66
C TYR A 131 -4.21 -7.30 3.13
N ARG A 132 -3.02 -7.83 3.44
CA ARG A 132 -2.66 -9.21 3.08
C ARG A 132 -3.53 -10.23 3.80
N ALA A 133 -3.82 -10.05 5.08
CA ALA A 133 -4.71 -10.94 5.84
C ALA A 133 -6.13 -10.91 5.25
N LEU A 134 -6.63 -9.73 4.86
CA LEU A 134 -7.93 -9.59 4.21
C LEU A 134 -7.98 -10.33 2.86
N THR A 135 -6.98 -10.12 1.99
CA THR A 135 -6.94 -10.76 0.67
C THR A 135 -6.73 -12.28 0.76
N HIS A 136 -5.92 -12.72 1.72
CA HIS A 136 -5.70 -14.14 1.98
C HIS A 136 -6.99 -14.83 2.45
N LEU A 137 -7.72 -14.20 3.38
CA LEU A 137 -9.03 -14.71 3.84
C LEU A 137 -10.06 -14.76 2.71
N ALA A 138 -9.97 -13.85 1.72
CA ALA A 138 -10.82 -13.88 0.53
C ALA A 138 -10.55 -15.08 -0.39
N GLY A 139 -9.38 -15.71 -0.28
CA GLY A 139 -9.01 -16.90 -1.07
C GLY A 139 -8.89 -16.67 -2.58
N ASN A 140 -8.71 -15.41 -3.02
CA ASN A 140 -8.64 -15.04 -4.44
C ASN A 140 -7.22 -14.64 -4.81
N ALA A 141 -6.48 -15.53 -5.47
CA ALA A 141 -5.08 -15.33 -5.85
C ALA A 141 -4.86 -14.09 -6.73
N GLU A 142 -5.83 -13.71 -7.58
CA GLU A 142 -5.71 -12.51 -8.41
C GLU A 142 -5.85 -11.23 -7.57
N LEU A 143 -6.71 -11.20 -6.56
CA LEU A 143 -6.78 -10.07 -5.63
C LEU A 143 -5.51 -9.94 -4.79
N GLU A 144 -4.93 -11.06 -4.34
CA GLU A 144 -3.64 -11.08 -3.64
C GLU A 144 -2.51 -10.50 -4.51
N ARG A 145 -2.53 -10.76 -5.81
CA ARG A 145 -1.55 -10.26 -6.78
C ARG A 145 -1.77 -8.80 -7.15
N LEU A 146 -3.02 -8.40 -7.44
CA LEU A 146 -3.34 -7.09 -8.00
C LEU A 146 -3.38 -5.96 -6.97
N LEU A 147 -4.00 -6.18 -5.80
CA LEU A 147 -4.21 -5.11 -4.81
C LEU A 147 -2.90 -4.45 -4.34
N PRO A 148 -1.80 -5.20 -4.07
CA PRO A 148 -0.52 -4.57 -3.74
C PRO A 148 0.07 -3.72 -4.86
N MET A 149 -0.24 -4.03 -6.13
CA MET A 149 0.27 -3.31 -7.30
C MET A 149 -0.42 -1.95 -7.53
N LEU A 150 -1.58 -1.70 -6.94
CA LEU A 150 -2.37 -0.48 -7.15
C LEU A 150 -1.80 0.77 -6.47
N GLN A 151 -0.61 0.70 -5.87
CA GLN A 151 0.16 1.85 -5.41
C GLN A 151 -0.57 2.80 -4.43
N VAL A 152 -1.60 2.33 -3.74
CA VAL A 152 -2.31 3.12 -2.72
C VAL A 152 -1.36 3.64 -1.63
N HIS A 153 -0.23 2.95 -1.43
CA HIS A 153 0.82 3.38 -0.51
C HIS A 153 1.52 4.68 -0.95
N LEU A 154 1.66 4.94 -2.28
CA LEU A 154 2.17 6.24 -2.78
C LEU A 154 1.20 7.36 -2.46
N ILE A 155 -0.10 7.15 -2.72
CA ILE A 155 -1.14 8.13 -2.37
C ILE A 155 -1.08 8.43 -0.87
N ARG A 156 -1.00 7.39 -0.03
CA ARG A 156 -0.90 7.59 1.42
C ARG A 156 0.40 8.25 1.86
N ALA A 157 1.50 8.06 1.13
CA ALA A 157 2.75 8.78 1.39
C ALA A 157 2.62 10.27 1.01
N GLN A 158 1.93 10.61 -0.07
CA GLN A 158 1.64 11.98 -0.47
C GLN A 158 0.70 12.70 0.53
N LEU A 159 -0.29 11.98 1.07
CA LEU A 159 -1.29 12.51 1.99
C LEU A 159 -0.88 12.46 3.48
N ARG A 160 0.41 12.34 3.79
CA ARG A 160 0.91 12.14 5.16
C ARG A 160 0.57 13.28 6.11
N SER A 161 0.62 14.53 5.63
CA SER A 161 0.29 15.72 6.41
C SER A 161 -1.20 15.87 6.69
N ASN A 162 -2.05 15.23 5.88
CA ASN A 162 -3.50 15.26 6.00
C ASN A 162 -3.98 13.91 6.54
N ARG A 163 -4.49 13.91 7.76
CA ARG A 163 -4.92 12.70 8.48
C ARG A 163 -6.00 11.96 7.68
N PRO A 164 -5.70 10.76 7.10
CA PRO A 164 -6.70 10.04 6.33
C PRO A 164 -7.87 9.64 7.21
N PRO A 165 -9.10 9.60 6.65
CA PRO A 165 -10.26 9.02 7.34
C PRO A 165 -9.91 7.60 7.71
N GLY A 166 -10.13 7.22 8.96
CA GLY A 166 -9.52 5.98 9.12
C GLY A 166 -10.02 4.98 10.09
N ARG A 167 -10.09 5.27 11.35
CA ARG A 167 -10.36 4.19 12.31
C ARG A 167 -11.78 3.63 12.21
N SER A 168 -12.80 4.46 12.09
CA SER A 168 -14.19 4.00 12.08
C SER A 168 -14.51 3.16 10.82
N ALA A 169 -14.19 3.65 9.63
CA ALA A 169 -14.47 2.94 8.38
C ALA A 169 -13.72 1.59 8.29
N ARG A 170 -12.49 1.52 8.83
CA ARG A 170 -11.75 0.25 8.90
C ARG A 170 -12.34 -0.70 9.94
N ALA A 171 -12.73 -0.18 11.11
CA ALA A 171 -13.36 -0.99 12.16
C ALA A 171 -14.68 -1.60 11.66
N ASP A 172 -15.47 -0.86 10.90
CA ASP A 172 -16.70 -1.36 10.29
C ASP A 172 -16.42 -2.47 9.28
N LEU A 173 -15.39 -2.29 8.44
CA LEU A 173 -14.96 -3.32 7.48
C LEU A 173 -14.56 -4.62 8.20
N VAL A 174 -13.69 -4.53 9.20
CA VAL A 174 -13.21 -5.71 9.95
C VAL A 174 -14.38 -6.41 10.64
N ARG A 175 -15.26 -5.65 11.29
CA ARG A 175 -16.43 -6.17 12.00
C ARG A 175 -17.40 -6.90 11.06
N THR A 176 -17.66 -6.34 9.88
CA THR A 176 -18.59 -6.93 8.92
C THR A 176 -18.01 -8.19 8.27
N VAL A 177 -16.69 -8.21 7.99
CA VAL A 177 -16.01 -9.41 7.50
C VAL A 177 -16.04 -10.52 8.55
N ALA A 178 -15.64 -10.21 9.79
CA ALA A 178 -15.60 -11.20 10.89
C ALA A 178 -16.99 -11.75 11.24
N ALA A 179 -18.05 -11.01 10.97
CA ALA A 179 -19.43 -11.45 11.14
C ALA A 179 -20.00 -12.22 9.92
N GLY A 180 -19.21 -12.48 8.88
CA GLY A 180 -19.66 -13.18 7.67
C GLY A 180 -20.69 -12.40 6.84
N ARG A 181 -20.76 -11.07 6.97
CA ARG A 181 -21.79 -10.23 6.35
C ARG A 181 -21.32 -9.68 5.01
N ALA A 182 -21.32 -10.52 3.97
CA ALA A 182 -20.69 -10.26 2.67
C ALA A 182 -21.07 -8.91 2.03
N ASN A 183 -22.36 -8.61 1.89
CA ASN A 183 -22.81 -7.35 1.28
C ASN A 183 -22.40 -6.11 2.12
N GLN A 184 -22.47 -6.22 3.44
CA GLN A 184 -22.09 -5.14 4.33
C GLN A 184 -20.56 -4.91 4.33
N ALA A 185 -19.77 -5.99 4.24
CA ALA A 185 -18.33 -5.94 4.12
C ALA A 185 -17.90 -5.25 2.83
N GLU A 186 -18.53 -5.56 1.70
CA GLU A 186 -18.30 -4.87 0.43
C GLU A 186 -18.60 -3.37 0.53
N ILE A 187 -19.76 -3.00 1.08
CA ILE A 187 -20.16 -1.60 1.26
C ILE A 187 -19.15 -0.87 2.15
N ALA A 188 -18.75 -1.46 3.27
CA ALA A 188 -17.77 -0.87 4.20
C ALA A 188 -16.39 -0.68 3.55
N ALA A 189 -15.93 -1.66 2.74
CA ALA A 189 -14.67 -1.57 2.03
C ALA A 189 -14.68 -0.46 0.97
N ARG A 190 -15.76 -0.36 0.20
CA ARG A 190 -15.95 0.72 -0.79
C ARG A 190 -16.01 2.08 -0.11
N ALA A 191 -16.76 2.22 0.97
CA ALA A 191 -16.83 3.46 1.75
C ALA A 191 -15.47 3.90 2.28
N HIS A 192 -14.62 2.94 2.71
CA HIS A 192 -13.26 3.22 3.15
C HIS A 192 -12.38 3.85 2.04
N ILE A 193 -12.52 3.41 0.79
CA ILE A 193 -11.78 3.99 -0.34
C ILE A 193 -12.44 5.30 -0.81
N ARG A 194 -13.76 5.38 -0.87
CA ARG A 194 -14.48 6.62 -1.22
C ARG A 194 -14.09 7.78 -0.32
N ALA A 195 -13.97 7.55 0.97
CA ALA A 195 -13.50 8.58 1.90
C ALA A 195 -12.10 9.13 1.57
N LEU A 196 -11.24 8.36 0.90
CA LEU A 196 -9.96 8.86 0.36
C LEU A 196 -10.17 9.65 -0.94
N ILE A 197 -11.07 9.21 -1.82
CA ILE A 197 -11.42 9.93 -3.06
C ILE A 197 -12.00 11.30 -2.72
N ASP A 198 -12.95 11.34 -1.79
CA ASP A 198 -13.64 12.56 -1.35
C ASP A 198 -12.69 13.57 -0.68
N LEU A 199 -11.57 13.09 -0.14
CA LEU A 199 -10.53 13.93 0.44
C LEU A 199 -9.67 14.62 -0.64
N LEU A 200 -9.46 14.00 -1.80
CA LEU A 200 -8.54 14.52 -2.82
C LEU A 200 -8.83 15.97 -3.26
N PRO A 201 -10.09 16.39 -3.51
CA PRO A 201 -10.37 17.76 -3.98
C PRO A 201 -10.00 18.85 -2.99
N VAL A 202 -10.03 18.56 -1.69
CA VAL A 202 -9.81 19.57 -0.63
C VAL A 202 -8.35 19.64 -0.16
N LEU A 203 -7.49 18.77 -0.70
CA LEU A 203 -6.07 18.79 -0.38
C LEU A 203 -5.32 19.86 -1.17
N PRO A 204 -4.22 20.43 -0.62
CA PRO A 204 -3.39 21.41 -1.32
C PRO A 204 -2.81 20.86 -2.63
N ASP A 205 -2.69 21.72 -3.66
CA ASP A 205 -2.09 21.30 -4.94
C ASP A 205 -0.62 20.88 -4.81
N GLN A 206 0.10 21.44 -3.84
CA GLN A 206 1.48 21.07 -3.55
C GLN A 206 1.66 19.60 -3.13
N ASP A 207 0.59 18.92 -2.71
CA ASP A 207 0.60 17.50 -2.36
C ASP A 207 0.55 16.59 -3.59
N PHE A 208 0.49 17.16 -4.79
CA PHE A 208 0.37 16.45 -6.07
C PHE A 208 1.37 16.96 -7.10
N ALA A 209 1.75 16.08 -8.03
CA ALA A 209 2.52 16.47 -9.18
C ALA A 209 1.74 17.50 -10.02
N PRO A 210 2.43 18.46 -10.64
CA PRO A 210 1.78 19.36 -11.60
C PRO A 210 1.20 18.55 -12.77
N LYS A 211 0.20 19.16 -13.43
CA LYS A 211 -0.45 18.56 -14.61
C LYS A 211 0.51 18.45 -15.77
#